data_9a2c3253f849ba4d7d9093a196a8f5c4
#
_entry.id   9a2c3253f849ba4d7d9093a196a8f5c4
#
_cell.length_a   1.000
_cell.length_b   1.000
_cell.length_c   1.000
_cell.angle_alpha   90.00
_cell.angle_beta   90.00
_cell.angle_gamma   90.00
#
_symmetry.space_group_name_H-M   'P 1'
#
loop_
_entity.id
_entity.type
_entity.pdbx_description
1 polymer ?
#
loop_
_entity_poly.entity_id
_entity_poly.type
_entity_poly.pdbx_seq_one_letter_code
_entity_poly.pdbx_strand_id
1 'polypeptide(L)'
;MEHGARLNTTRVIALGYICLGTVLGLSLTTNIIQGINNYRLQTEQKVAVTPMLFNAPFAVSQNQADASYLEQLGLSFIALRLNVTPETVDAQHAQLLRYVFPGAQNSLKIQLAEDAKRIKDNNVNASFYMTSVRTYPAENRVDIRGELKTWIGDSAPYSEIKSYVLQFNRVD
;
A
#
# COMPACT_ATOMS: atom_id res chain seq x y z
N MET A 1 -19.55 60.12 -48.57
CA MET A 1 -18.79 59.87 -47.31
C MET A 1 -19.35 58.74 -46.41
N GLU A 2 -20.62 58.35 -46.52
CA GLU A 2 -21.24 57.33 -45.65
C GLU A 2 -20.82 55.87 -45.95
N HIS A 3 -20.48 55.53 -47.20
CA HIS A 3 -20.07 54.14 -47.53
C HIS A 3 -18.75 53.73 -46.91
N GLY A 4 -17.78 54.68 -46.79
CA GLY A 4 -16.48 54.36 -46.15
C GLY A 4 -16.60 54.17 -44.64
N ALA A 5 -17.48 54.84 -43.94
CA ALA A 5 -17.72 54.71 -42.52
C ALA A 5 -18.41 53.42 -42.22
N ARG A 6 -19.37 52.95 -42.99
CA ARG A 6 -20.06 51.66 -42.80
C ARG A 6 -19.12 50.46 -43.03
N LEU A 7 -18.22 50.52 -44.02
CA LEU A 7 -17.23 49.48 -44.28
C LEU A 7 -16.19 49.37 -43.15
N ASN A 8 -15.83 50.52 -42.55
CA ASN A 8 -14.93 50.48 -41.38
C ASN A 8 -15.59 49.88 -40.13
N THR A 9 -16.86 50.23 -39.89
CA THR A 9 -17.62 49.68 -38.75
C THR A 9 -17.80 48.14 -38.85
N THR A 10 -18.17 47.66 -40.06
CA THR A 10 -18.29 46.21 -40.28
C THR A 10 -16.97 45.46 -40.13
N ARG A 11 -15.84 46.01 -40.52
CA ARG A 11 -14.51 45.45 -40.34
C ARG A 11 -14.12 45.39 -38.86
N VAL A 12 -14.39 46.43 -38.08
CA VAL A 12 -14.13 46.47 -36.64
C VAL A 12 -14.99 45.43 -35.90
N ILE A 13 -16.26 45.32 -36.27
CA ILE A 13 -17.16 44.30 -35.68
C ILE A 13 -16.68 42.87 -36.03
N ALA A 14 -16.30 42.64 -37.31
CA ALA A 14 -15.76 41.33 -37.72
C ALA A 14 -14.48 40.97 -36.98
N LEU A 15 -13.55 41.91 -36.79
CA LEU A 15 -12.35 41.72 -35.99
C LEU A 15 -12.69 41.41 -34.51
N GLY A 16 -13.70 42.08 -33.96
CA GLY A 16 -14.18 41.80 -32.60
C GLY A 16 -14.68 40.34 -32.42
N TYR A 17 -15.48 39.88 -33.41
CA TYR A 17 -15.95 38.48 -33.38
C TYR A 17 -14.82 37.45 -33.56
N ILE A 18 -13.83 37.74 -34.42
CA ILE A 18 -12.65 36.89 -34.59
C ILE A 18 -11.85 36.82 -33.27
N CYS A 19 -11.63 37.99 -32.65
CA CYS A 19 -10.91 38.06 -31.38
C CYS A 19 -11.66 37.30 -30.25
N LEU A 20 -12.98 37.48 -30.18
CA LEU A 20 -13.82 36.75 -29.21
C LEU A 20 -13.80 35.24 -29.47
N GLY A 21 -13.88 34.81 -30.72
CA GLY A 21 -13.82 33.41 -31.12
C GLY A 21 -12.48 32.77 -30.78
N THR A 22 -11.36 33.49 -30.97
CA THR A 22 -10.02 32.97 -30.61
C THR A 22 -9.86 32.84 -29.11
N VAL A 23 -10.31 33.82 -28.32
CA VAL A 23 -10.28 33.74 -26.84
C VAL A 23 -11.13 32.58 -26.32
N LEU A 24 -12.31 32.38 -26.90
CA LEU A 24 -13.21 31.32 -26.54
C LEU A 24 -12.62 29.93 -26.87
N GLY A 25 -12.00 29.82 -28.06
CA GLY A 25 -11.29 28.59 -28.46
C GLY A 25 -10.12 28.25 -27.55
N LEU A 26 -9.31 29.23 -27.18
CA LEU A 26 -8.20 29.04 -26.23
C LEU A 26 -8.70 28.63 -24.83
N SER A 27 -9.78 29.29 -24.37
CA SER A 27 -10.39 28.94 -23.07
C SER A 27 -10.90 27.50 -23.03
N LEU A 28 -11.61 27.04 -24.07
CA LEU A 28 -12.09 25.67 -24.19
C LEU A 28 -10.95 24.65 -24.20
N THR A 29 -9.89 24.93 -24.97
CA THR A 29 -8.71 24.06 -25.06
C THR A 29 -8.03 23.92 -23.70
N THR A 30 -7.86 25.02 -22.99
CA THR A 30 -7.27 25.03 -21.64
C THR A 30 -8.12 24.24 -20.66
N ASN A 31 -9.45 24.40 -20.70
CA ASN A 31 -10.35 23.62 -19.83
C ASN A 31 -10.28 22.11 -20.11
N ILE A 32 -10.20 21.69 -21.36
CA ILE A 32 -10.05 20.27 -21.74
C ILE A 32 -8.73 19.71 -21.20
N ILE A 33 -7.62 20.43 -21.40
CA ILE A 33 -6.30 20.03 -20.91
C ILE A 33 -6.30 19.92 -19.37
N GLN A 34 -6.89 20.89 -18.69
CA GLN A 34 -7.01 20.85 -17.22
C GLN A 34 -7.89 19.68 -16.76
N GLY A 35 -8.98 19.39 -17.46
CA GLY A 35 -9.83 18.23 -17.17
C GLY A 35 -9.09 16.90 -17.28
N ILE A 36 -8.32 16.72 -18.35
CA ILE A 36 -7.49 15.52 -18.55
C ILE A 36 -6.39 15.41 -17.50
N ASN A 37 -5.70 16.50 -17.20
CA ASN A 37 -4.66 16.52 -16.17
C ASN A 37 -5.23 16.26 -14.78
N ASN A 38 -6.38 16.82 -14.45
CA ASN A 38 -7.05 16.58 -13.18
C ASN A 38 -7.48 15.12 -13.04
N TYR A 39 -8.01 14.52 -14.10
CA TYR A 39 -8.36 13.10 -14.13
C TYR A 39 -7.11 12.21 -13.93
N ARG A 40 -5.99 12.51 -14.61
CA ARG A 40 -4.72 11.79 -14.40
C ARG A 40 -4.22 11.95 -12.97
N LEU A 41 -4.22 13.15 -12.42
CA LEU A 41 -3.77 13.39 -11.05
C LEU A 41 -4.63 12.67 -10.02
N GLN A 42 -5.95 12.58 -10.22
CA GLN A 42 -6.83 11.82 -9.33
C GLN A 42 -6.59 10.31 -9.39
N THR A 43 -6.29 9.77 -10.57
CA THR A 43 -5.97 8.34 -10.73
C THR A 43 -4.56 7.98 -10.31
N GLU A 44 -3.63 8.95 -10.27
CA GLU A 44 -2.24 8.75 -9.85
C GLU A 44 -1.96 9.25 -8.42
N GLN A 45 -2.99 9.65 -7.67
CA GLN A 45 -2.78 10.12 -6.29
C GLN A 45 -2.16 9.03 -5.42
N LYS A 46 -0.92 9.26 -5.03
CA LYS A 46 -0.23 8.48 -4.01
C LYS A 46 -0.51 9.11 -2.64
N VAL A 47 -1.21 8.39 -1.80
CA VAL A 47 -1.38 8.83 -0.41
C VAL A 47 -0.13 8.40 0.37
N ALA A 48 0.72 9.35 0.72
CA ALA A 48 1.83 9.08 1.63
C ALA A 48 1.29 9.06 3.07
N VAL A 49 1.34 7.89 3.68
CA VAL A 49 0.97 7.72 5.10
C VAL A 49 2.23 7.30 5.85
N THR A 50 2.55 8.02 6.92
CA THR A 50 3.68 7.70 7.80
C THR A 50 3.16 7.41 9.20
N PRO A 51 2.75 6.18 9.51
CA PRO A 51 2.41 5.82 10.88
C PRO A 51 3.65 5.91 11.78
N MET A 52 3.46 6.28 13.05
CA MET A 52 4.56 6.48 14.02
C MET A 52 5.45 5.24 14.25
N LEU A 53 4.99 4.05 13.85
CA LEU A 53 5.72 2.79 13.99
C LEU A 53 6.62 2.46 12.78
N PHE A 54 6.61 3.28 11.72
CA PHE A 54 7.33 2.98 10.50
C PHE A 54 8.47 3.99 10.28
N ASN A 55 9.63 3.46 9.93
CA ASN A 55 10.86 4.25 9.75
C ASN A 55 10.94 4.97 8.39
N ALA A 56 10.00 4.73 7.49
CA ALA A 56 9.97 5.34 6.16
C ALA A 56 8.54 5.70 5.73
N PRO A 57 8.34 6.82 5.02
CA PRO A 57 7.07 7.12 4.38
C PRO A 57 6.80 6.09 3.28
N PHE A 58 5.55 5.68 3.15
CA PHE A 58 5.13 4.82 2.06
C PHE A 58 3.96 5.44 1.29
N ALA A 59 3.87 5.11 0.02
CA ALA A 59 2.80 5.57 -0.86
C ALA A 59 2.02 4.37 -1.43
N VAL A 60 0.72 4.49 -1.42
CA VAL A 60 -0.17 3.50 -2.07
C VAL A 60 -0.86 4.19 -3.23
N SER A 61 -0.65 3.70 -4.44
CA SER A 61 -1.40 4.10 -5.63
C SER A 61 -2.49 3.08 -5.96
N GLN A 62 -3.48 3.47 -6.77
CA GLN A 62 -4.55 2.55 -7.17
C GLN A 62 -4.04 1.27 -7.87
N ASN A 63 -2.87 1.32 -8.51
CA ASN A 63 -2.35 0.21 -9.31
C ASN A 63 -1.09 -0.50 -8.78
N GLN A 64 -0.35 0.11 -7.85
CA GLN A 64 0.86 -0.50 -7.28
C GLN A 64 1.04 -0.10 -5.82
N ALA A 65 1.27 -1.09 -4.97
CA ALA A 65 1.77 -0.86 -3.64
C ALA A 65 3.27 -0.53 -3.73
N ASP A 66 3.72 0.51 -2.99
CA ASP A 66 5.12 0.84 -2.90
C ASP A 66 5.91 -0.29 -2.22
N ALA A 67 7.17 -0.48 -2.62
CA ALA A 67 8.06 -1.47 -2.03
C ALA A 67 8.13 -1.34 -0.50
N SER A 68 8.22 -0.10 0.00
CA SER A 68 8.26 0.18 1.44
C SER A 68 6.97 -0.21 2.16
N TYR A 69 5.81 -0.04 1.53
CA TYR A 69 4.53 -0.47 2.09
C TYR A 69 4.44 -2.00 2.22
N LEU A 70 4.79 -2.72 1.14
CA LEU A 70 4.80 -4.19 1.15
C LEU A 70 5.78 -4.74 2.17
N GLU A 71 6.97 -4.14 2.28
CA GLU A 71 7.98 -4.49 3.27
C GLU A 71 7.43 -4.34 4.70
N GLN A 72 6.89 -3.19 5.03
CA GLN A 72 6.33 -2.92 6.37
C GLN A 72 5.16 -3.85 6.69
N LEU A 73 4.30 -4.11 5.71
CA LEU A 73 3.20 -5.06 5.85
C LEU A 73 3.74 -6.47 6.13
N GLY A 74 4.74 -6.90 5.37
CA GLY A 74 5.41 -8.19 5.57
C GLY A 74 6.05 -8.33 6.94
N LEU A 75 6.78 -7.31 7.39
CA LEU A 75 7.39 -7.29 8.71
C LEU A 75 6.35 -7.35 9.83
N SER A 76 5.24 -6.64 9.68
CA SER A 76 4.13 -6.67 10.63
C SER A 76 3.49 -8.07 10.74
N PHE A 77 3.30 -8.74 9.59
CA PHE A 77 2.81 -10.13 9.57
C PHE A 77 3.74 -11.09 10.28
N ILE A 78 5.04 -11.01 9.99
CA ILE A 78 6.05 -11.85 10.63
C ILE A 78 6.10 -11.58 12.13
N ALA A 79 6.05 -10.32 12.56
CA ALA A 79 6.04 -9.98 13.98
C ALA A 79 4.82 -10.57 14.71
N LEU A 80 3.62 -10.45 14.14
CA LEU A 80 2.40 -11.02 14.71
C LEU A 80 2.39 -12.57 14.73
N ARG A 81 3.09 -13.20 13.80
CA ARG A 81 3.12 -14.65 13.65
C ARG A 81 4.18 -15.32 14.53
N LEU A 82 5.35 -14.69 14.67
CA LEU A 82 6.56 -15.34 15.18
C LEU A 82 7.09 -14.74 16.49
N ASN A 83 6.76 -13.48 16.83
CA ASN A 83 7.17 -12.86 18.08
C ASN A 83 6.09 -13.08 19.12
N VAL A 84 5.98 -14.29 19.64
CA VAL A 84 4.86 -14.73 20.48
C VAL A 84 5.34 -15.27 21.81
N THR A 85 4.51 -15.06 22.82
CA THR A 85 4.64 -15.67 24.15
C THR A 85 3.32 -16.35 24.52
N PRO A 86 3.26 -17.20 25.55
CA PRO A 86 2.02 -17.80 26.02
C PRO A 86 0.90 -16.80 26.31
N GLU A 87 1.26 -15.57 26.76
CA GLU A 87 0.33 -14.51 27.13
C GLU A 87 -0.16 -13.72 25.91
N THR A 88 0.66 -13.59 24.86
CA THR A 88 0.38 -12.69 23.73
C THR A 88 -0.15 -13.41 22.50
N VAL A 89 0.07 -14.71 22.37
CA VAL A 89 -0.19 -15.49 21.16
C VAL A 89 -1.63 -15.39 20.66
N ASP A 90 -2.62 -15.44 21.56
CA ASP A 90 -4.02 -15.38 21.16
C ASP A 90 -4.39 -14.02 20.56
N ALA A 91 -3.94 -12.94 21.20
CA ALA A 91 -4.21 -11.57 20.73
C ALA A 91 -3.52 -11.29 19.40
N GLN A 92 -2.27 -11.71 19.26
CA GLN A 92 -1.48 -11.51 18.04
C GLN A 92 -2.04 -12.33 16.87
N HIS A 93 -2.40 -13.60 17.10
CA HIS A 93 -3.01 -14.45 16.09
C HIS A 93 -4.41 -13.95 15.68
N ALA A 94 -5.21 -13.45 16.62
CA ALA A 94 -6.49 -12.83 16.31
C ALA A 94 -6.33 -11.56 15.46
N GLN A 95 -5.31 -10.75 15.75
CA GLN A 95 -4.97 -9.57 14.95
C GLN A 95 -4.49 -9.96 13.55
N LEU A 96 -3.61 -10.96 13.43
CA LEU A 96 -3.12 -11.47 12.16
C LEU A 96 -4.27 -11.91 11.22
N LEU A 97 -5.24 -12.64 11.76
CA LEU A 97 -6.38 -13.16 10.98
C LEU A 97 -7.23 -12.06 10.32
N ARG A 98 -7.23 -10.84 10.85
CA ARG A 98 -7.99 -9.71 10.26
C ARG A 98 -7.44 -9.28 8.90
N TYR A 99 -6.17 -9.56 8.63
CA TYR A 99 -5.48 -9.18 7.39
C TYR A 99 -5.35 -10.35 6.41
N VAL A 100 -5.87 -11.53 6.76
CA VAL A 100 -5.81 -12.72 5.90
C VAL A 100 -7.02 -12.75 4.98
N PHE A 101 -6.76 -13.10 3.72
CA PHE A 101 -7.82 -13.25 2.72
C PHE A 101 -8.93 -14.21 3.20
N PRO A 102 -10.22 -13.86 3.03
CA PRO A 102 -11.34 -14.62 3.59
C PRO A 102 -11.33 -16.11 3.26
N GLY A 103 -10.90 -16.49 2.05
CA GLY A 103 -10.80 -17.88 1.63
C GLY A 103 -9.74 -18.70 2.37
N ALA A 104 -8.71 -18.05 2.92
CA ALA A 104 -7.63 -18.71 3.67
C ALA A 104 -7.80 -18.60 5.20
N GLN A 105 -8.74 -17.79 5.69
CA GLN A 105 -8.90 -17.53 7.12
C GLN A 105 -9.20 -18.79 7.92
N ASN A 106 -10.08 -19.66 7.43
CA ASN A 106 -10.49 -20.87 8.18
C ASN A 106 -9.34 -21.85 8.36
N SER A 107 -8.57 -22.11 7.30
CA SER A 107 -7.43 -23.04 7.37
C SER A 107 -6.33 -22.48 8.26
N LEU A 108 -6.02 -21.18 8.12
CA LEU A 108 -5.03 -20.53 8.97
C LEU A 108 -5.48 -20.45 10.43
N LYS A 109 -6.75 -20.18 10.69
CA LYS A 109 -7.30 -20.15 12.06
C LYS A 109 -7.09 -21.48 12.80
N ILE A 110 -7.28 -22.61 12.11
CA ILE A 110 -7.05 -23.93 12.70
C ILE A 110 -5.56 -24.10 13.05
N GLN A 111 -4.67 -23.79 12.12
CA GLN A 111 -3.22 -23.86 12.35
C GLN A 111 -2.76 -22.94 13.49
N LEU A 112 -3.27 -21.70 13.53
CA LEU A 112 -2.94 -20.75 14.58
C LEU A 112 -3.44 -21.21 15.96
N ALA A 113 -4.61 -21.85 16.01
CA ALA A 113 -5.14 -22.40 17.26
C ALA A 113 -4.28 -23.57 17.80
N GLU A 114 -3.83 -24.45 16.91
CA GLU A 114 -2.91 -25.55 17.26
C GLU A 114 -1.56 -25.02 17.73
N ASP A 115 -1.01 -24.01 17.02
CA ASP A 115 0.23 -23.35 17.42
C ASP A 115 0.09 -22.66 18.77
N ALA A 116 -1.00 -21.91 18.99
CA ALA A 116 -1.26 -21.24 20.26
C ALA A 116 -1.37 -22.21 21.42
N LYS A 117 -2.04 -23.35 21.20
CA LYS A 117 -2.11 -24.40 22.18
C LYS A 117 -0.71 -24.94 22.53
N ARG A 118 0.10 -25.28 21.51
CA ARG A 118 1.48 -25.79 21.70
C ARG A 118 2.36 -24.77 22.43
N ILE A 119 2.24 -23.47 22.09
CA ILE A 119 2.98 -22.39 22.74
C ILE A 119 2.65 -22.31 24.23
N LYS A 120 1.36 -22.35 24.57
CA LYS A 120 0.89 -22.27 25.96
C LYS A 120 1.24 -23.53 26.76
N ASP A 121 0.97 -24.71 26.19
CA ASP A 121 1.18 -25.99 26.90
C ASP A 121 2.67 -26.26 27.23
N ASN A 122 3.60 -25.74 26.38
CA ASN A 122 5.02 -25.93 26.56
C ASN A 122 5.76 -24.68 27.07
N ASN A 123 5.06 -23.63 27.45
CA ASN A 123 5.63 -22.35 27.89
C ASN A 123 6.70 -21.82 26.89
N VAL A 124 6.33 -21.74 25.62
CA VAL A 124 7.23 -21.36 24.53
C VAL A 124 7.23 -19.85 24.34
N ASN A 125 8.41 -19.25 24.36
CA ASN A 125 8.64 -17.89 23.89
C ASN A 125 9.38 -17.94 22.55
N ALA A 126 8.92 -17.20 21.56
CA ALA A 126 9.55 -17.14 20.26
C ALA A 126 9.81 -15.70 19.83
N SER A 127 10.97 -15.46 19.20
CA SER A 127 11.34 -14.18 18.63
C SER A 127 12.07 -14.38 17.32
N PHE A 128 11.65 -13.63 16.32
CA PHE A 128 12.25 -13.65 14.99
C PHE A 128 13.14 -12.43 14.76
N TYR A 129 14.40 -12.68 14.43
CA TYR A 129 15.40 -11.65 14.14
C TYR A 129 15.65 -11.62 12.63
N MET A 130 15.08 -10.63 11.96
CA MET A 130 15.24 -10.44 10.53
C MET A 130 16.70 -10.16 10.17
N THR A 131 17.23 -10.88 9.19
CA THR A 131 18.57 -10.64 8.62
C THR A 131 18.53 -10.04 7.22
N SER A 132 17.50 -10.33 6.44
CA SER A 132 17.31 -9.74 5.12
C SER A 132 15.84 -9.73 4.72
N VAL A 133 15.48 -8.71 3.94
CA VAL A 133 14.17 -8.59 3.28
C VAL A 133 14.39 -8.25 1.81
N ARG A 134 13.58 -8.83 0.94
CA ARG A 134 13.52 -8.51 -0.49
C ARG A 134 12.07 -8.33 -0.89
N THR A 135 11.78 -7.20 -1.48
CA THR A 135 10.42 -6.85 -1.92
C THR A 135 10.35 -6.87 -3.45
N TYR A 136 9.31 -7.49 -3.97
CA TYR A 136 9.01 -7.60 -5.39
C TYR A 136 7.64 -6.93 -5.66
N PRO A 137 7.60 -5.60 -5.88
CA PRO A 137 6.34 -4.86 -6.00
C PRO A 137 5.48 -5.30 -7.18
N ALA A 138 6.12 -5.70 -8.29
CA ALA A 138 5.42 -6.19 -9.47
C ALA A 138 4.66 -7.50 -9.22
N GLU A 139 5.14 -8.30 -8.26
CA GLU A 139 4.55 -9.59 -7.89
C GLU A 139 3.74 -9.48 -6.60
N ASN A 140 3.66 -8.30 -5.96
CA ASN A 140 3.11 -8.11 -4.61
C ASN A 140 3.66 -9.14 -3.61
N ARG A 141 4.97 -9.40 -3.67
CA ARG A 141 5.64 -10.43 -2.89
C ARG A 141 6.76 -9.84 -2.03
N VAL A 142 6.90 -10.38 -0.83
CA VAL A 142 8.01 -10.05 0.08
C VAL A 142 8.63 -11.35 0.59
N ASP A 143 9.93 -11.48 0.40
CA ASP A 143 10.74 -12.59 0.91
C ASP A 143 11.51 -12.09 2.14
N ILE A 144 11.29 -12.73 3.28
CA ILE A 144 11.91 -12.35 4.55
C ILE A 144 12.73 -13.52 5.06
N ARG A 145 13.99 -13.27 5.39
CA ARG A 145 14.88 -14.26 5.98
C ARG A 145 15.39 -13.78 7.33
N GLY A 146 15.48 -14.68 8.28
CA GLY A 146 15.97 -14.34 9.62
C GLY A 146 16.23 -15.58 10.46
N GLU A 147 16.62 -15.33 11.71
CA GLU A 147 16.84 -16.31 12.74
C GLU A 147 15.64 -16.35 13.68
N LEU A 148 15.00 -17.51 13.81
CA LEU A 148 13.94 -17.75 14.79
C LEU A 148 14.59 -18.34 16.04
N LYS A 149 14.49 -17.62 17.15
CA LYS A 149 14.90 -18.10 18.47
C LYS A 149 13.67 -18.53 19.26
N THR A 150 13.75 -19.73 19.80
CA THR A 150 12.65 -20.34 20.58
C THR A 150 13.19 -20.77 21.93
N TRP A 151 12.55 -20.32 23.00
CA TRP A 151 12.81 -20.74 24.38
C TRP A 151 11.66 -21.61 24.85
N ILE A 152 11.96 -22.70 25.48
CA ILE A 152 10.98 -23.65 26.08
C ILE A 152 11.23 -23.67 27.58
N GLY A 153 10.33 -23.06 28.37
CA GLY A 153 10.55 -22.82 29.77
C GLY A 153 11.86 -22.07 30.03
N ASP A 154 12.68 -22.58 30.96
CA ASP A 154 13.98 -21.99 31.34
C ASP A 154 15.16 -22.51 30.53
N SER A 155 14.92 -23.24 29.45
CA SER A 155 15.97 -23.82 28.61
C SER A 155 16.71 -22.78 27.78
N ALA A 156 17.95 -23.12 27.39
CA ALA A 156 18.70 -22.31 26.40
C ALA A 156 17.91 -22.21 25.07
N PRO A 157 18.00 -21.07 24.38
CA PRO A 157 17.24 -20.89 23.15
C PRO A 157 17.72 -21.81 22.04
N TYR A 158 16.77 -22.41 21.35
CA TYR A 158 17.01 -23.08 20.08
C TYR A 158 16.92 -22.04 18.96
N SER A 159 17.93 -22.00 18.10
CA SER A 159 18.02 -21.04 16.97
C SER A 159 17.96 -21.78 15.66
N GLU A 160 17.14 -21.29 14.73
CA GLU A 160 17.06 -21.82 13.36
C GLU A 160 16.90 -20.70 12.34
N ILE A 161 17.55 -20.85 11.18
CA ILE A 161 17.37 -19.92 10.07
C ILE A 161 16.10 -20.28 9.32
N LYS A 162 15.18 -19.33 9.21
CA LYS A 162 13.91 -19.47 8.49
C LYS A 162 13.82 -18.44 7.36
N SER A 163 13.14 -18.85 6.29
CA SER A 163 12.78 -17.97 5.18
C SER A 163 11.28 -18.05 4.95
N TYR A 164 10.65 -16.90 4.82
CA TYR A 164 9.21 -16.77 4.62
C TYR A 164 8.96 -15.99 3.33
N VAL A 165 8.00 -16.46 2.56
CA VAL A 165 7.50 -15.80 1.36
C VAL A 165 6.07 -15.37 1.63
N LEU A 166 5.81 -14.07 1.55
CA LEU A 166 4.50 -13.48 1.73
C LEU A 166 3.99 -12.98 0.39
N GLN A 167 2.82 -13.47 -0.01
CA GLN A 167 2.12 -13.03 -1.20
C GLN A 167 0.92 -12.20 -0.78
N PHE A 168 0.83 -10.97 -1.28
CA PHE A 168 -0.25 -10.05 -0.98
C PHE A 168 -1.24 -10.00 -2.14
N ASN A 169 -2.49 -10.26 -1.87
CA ASN A 169 -3.57 -10.13 -2.85
C ASN A 169 -4.38 -8.88 -2.55
N ARG A 170 -4.74 -8.15 -3.59
CA ARG A 170 -5.67 -7.04 -3.47
C ARG A 170 -7.08 -7.62 -3.31
N VAL A 171 -7.83 -7.09 -2.38
CA VAL A 171 -9.28 -7.31 -2.28
C VAL A 171 -9.92 -6.14 -3.02
N ASP A 172 -10.54 -6.41 -4.16
CA ASP A 172 -11.34 -5.46 -4.94
C ASP A 172 -12.68 -5.20 -4.25
#